data_dc6726bfd11d427e829d444638f8a017
#
_entry.id   dc6726bfd11d427e829d444638f8a017
#
_cell.length_a   1.000
_cell.length_b   1.000
_cell.length_c   1.000
_cell.angle_alpha   90.00
_cell.angle_beta   90.00
_cell.angle_gamma   90.00
#
_symmetry.space_group_name_H-M   'P 1'
#
loop_
_entity.id
_entity.type
_entity.pdbx_description
1 polymer ?
#
loop_
_entity_poly.entity_id
_entity_poly.type
_entity_poly.pdbx_seq_one_letter_code
_entity_poly.pdbx_strand_id
1 'polypeptide(L)'
;VSADAAENSDEIAAAIHKGLGEPVRQAVKALLQTQEPEQIINERLIPALDAVGDDFEKGKLFLPQMIQSAQAAQAGFEEIKNFLAAHPKAQGESFTLEQRGIVLATVHGDVHDIGKNIVKVILENYGFPVLDLGRDVPAEKVVEAVKAHHIRLVGLSALMTTTLKSMEETIAALH
;
A
#
# COMPACT_ATOMS: atom_id res chain seq x y z
N VAL A 1 12.88 -24.55 -12.10
CA VAL A 1 12.68 -23.34 -11.27
C VAL A 1 11.42 -22.58 -11.69
N SER A 2 10.83 -22.83 -12.88
CA SER A 2 9.69 -22.05 -13.41
C SER A 2 8.29 -22.67 -13.20
N ALA A 3 8.16 -23.91 -12.78
CA ALA A 3 6.86 -24.56 -12.57
C ALA A 3 6.24 -24.16 -11.19
N ASP A 4 7.02 -24.19 -10.11
CA ASP A 4 6.56 -23.82 -8.76
C ASP A 4 6.12 -22.34 -8.64
N ALA A 5 6.72 -21.45 -9.42
CA ALA A 5 6.36 -20.03 -9.41
C ALA A 5 5.01 -19.74 -10.10
N ALA A 6 4.65 -20.53 -11.11
CA ALA A 6 3.37 -20.41 -11.80
C ALA A 6 2.21 -21.00 -10.97
N GLU A 7 2.41 -22.16 -10.33
CA GLU A 7 1.41 -22.76 -9.42
C GLU A 7 1.11 -21.85 -8.22
N ASN A 8 2.11 -21.28 -7.57
CA ASN A 8 1.93 -20.33 -6.48
C ASN A 8 1.24 -19.02 -6.91
N SER A 9 1.33 -18.63 -8.17
CA SER A 9 0.65 -17.46 -8.74
C SER A 9 -0.87 -17.67 -8.75
N ASP A 10 -1.31 -18.82 -9.27
CA ASP A 10 -2.70 -19.16 -9.36
C ASP A 10 -3.33 -19.36 -7.97
N GLU A 11 -2.52 -19.87 -7.00
CA GLU A 11 -2.97 -20.04 -5.62
C GLU A 11 -3.26 -18.73 -4.91
N ILE A 12 -2.36 -17.71 -5.03
CA ILE A 12 -2.58 -16.39 -4.41
C ILE A 12 -3.81 -15.72 -5.01
N ALA A 13 -3.93 -15.70 -6.33
CA ALA A 13 -5.06 -15.09 -7.00
C ALA A 13 -6.37 -15.76 -6.60
N ALA A 14 -6.41 -17.10 -6.60
CA ALA A 14 -7.56 -17.88 -6.17
C ALA A 14 -7.91 -17.67 -4.69
N ALA A 15 -6.90 -17.57 -3.81
CA ALA A 15 -7.11 -17.33 -2.39
C ALA A 15 -7.64 -15.91 -2.12
N ILE A 16 -7.13 -14.90 -2.80
CA ILE A 16 -7.63 -13.51 -2.72
C ILE A 16 -9.07 -13.47 -3.20
N HIS A 17 -9.36 -14.04 -4.37
CA HIS A 17 -10.71 -14.06 -4.94
C HIS A 17 -11.74 -14.73 -4.01
N LYS A 18 -11.32 -15.77 -3.26
CA LYS A 18 -12.14 -16.47 -2.25
C LYS A 18 -12.17 -15.80 -0.89
N GLY A 19 -11.43 -14.71 -0.67
CA GLY A 19 -11.35 -14.02 0.61
C GLY A 19 -10.57 -14.77 1.70
N LEU A 20 -9.63 -15.63 1.33
CA LEU A 20 -8.88 -16.51 2.25
C LEU A 20 -7.54 -15.89 2.65
N GLY A 21 -7.53 -15.10 3.72
CA GLY A 21 -6.33 -14.34 4.16
C GLY A 21 -5.17 -15.23 4.62
N GLU A 22 -5.42 -16.30 5.36
CA GLU A 22 -4.35 -17.16 5.86
C GLU A 22 -3.62 -17.92 4.74
N PRO A 23 -4.29 -18.52 3.74
CA PRO A 23 -3.62 -19.05 2.55
C PRO A 23 -2.77 -18.01 1.81
N VAL A 24 -3.27 -16.77 1.64
CA VAL A 24 -2.48 -15.67 1.02
C VAL A 24 -1.22 -15.39 1.84
N ARG A 25 -1.34 -15.27 3.17
CA ARG A 25 -0.20 -15.03 4.07
C ARG A 25 0.86 -16.12 3.92
N GLN A 26 0.47 -17.38 3.93
CA GLN A 26 1.38 -18.51 3.81
C GLN A 26 2.08 -18.55 2.44
N ALA A 27 1.33 -18.35 1.36
CA ALA A 27 1.89 -18.31 0.02
C ALA A 27 2.88 -17.14 -0.16
N VAL A 28 2.54 -15.94 0.31
CA VAL A 28 3.44 -14.78 0.29
C VAL A 28 4.71 -15.05 1.11
N LYS A 29 4.57 -15.64 2.32
CA LYS A 29 5.70 -16.00 3.17
C LYS A 29 6.65 -16.99 2.48
N ALA A 30 6.12 -17.96 1.75
CA ALA A 30 6.92 -18.91 0.98
C ALA A 30 7.66 -18.21 -0.16
N LEU A 31 6.99 -17.32 -0.90
CA LEU A 31 7.60 -16.57 -2.00
C LEU A 31 8.70 -15.61 -1.53
N LEU A 32 8.57 -15.00 -0.36
CA LEU A 32 9.59 -14.12 0.23
C LEU A 32 10.93 -14.81 0.50
N GLN A 33 10.99 -16.15 0.44
CA GLN A 33 12.25 -16.89 0.55
C GLN A 33 13.06 -16.88 -0.75
N THR A 34 12.43 -16.59 -1.88
CA THR A 34 13.05 -16.72 -3.22
C THR A 34 12.83 -15.53 -4.13
N GLN A 35 11.91 -14.63 -3.80
CA GLN A 35 11.53 -13.47 -4.61
C GLN A 35 11.62 -12.18 -3.78
N GLU A 36 11.93 -11.09 -4.47
CA GLU A 36 11.90 -9.76 -3.86
C GLU A 36 10.46 -9.32 -3.55
N PRO A 37 10.23 -8.63 -2.42
CA PRO A 37 8.91 -8.14 -2.01
C PRO A 37 8.16 -7.38 -3.09
N GLU A 38 8.87 -6.54 -3.86
CA GLU A 38 8.29 -5.75 -4.96
C GLU A 38 7.77 -6.60 -6.10
N GLN A 39 8.46 -7.69 -6.43
CA GLN A 39 8.00 -8.62 -7.45
C GLN A 39 6.69 -9.30 -7.02
N ILE A 40 6.60 -9.72 -5.75
CA ILE A 40 5.38 -10.33 -5.21
C ILE A 40 4.21 -9.34 -5.27
N ILE A 41 4.45 -8.07 -4.91
CA ILE A 41 3.42 -7.03 -4.99
C ILE A 41 2.95 -6.85 -6.43
N ASN A 42 3.88 -6.57 -7.34
CA ASN A 42 3.54 -6.18 -8.71
C ASN A 42 3.06 -7.33 -9.59
N GLU A 43 3.58 -8.54 -9.36
CA GLU A 43 3.30 -9.69 -10.22
C GLU A 43 2.22 -10.63 -9.65
N ARG A 44 1.85 -10.49 -8.35
CA ARG A 44 0.90 -11.39 -7.69
C ARG A 44 -0.27 -10.65 -7.05
N LEU A 45 0.00 -9.75 -6.10
CA LEU A 45 -1.06 -9.13 -5.30
C LEU A 45 -1.87 -8.10 -6.11
N ILE A 46 -1.19 -7.21 -6.84
CA ILE A 46 -1.87 -6.19 -7.66
C ILE A 46 -2.72 -6.84 -8.76
N PRO A 47 -2.19 -7.76 -9.60
CA PRO A 47 -3.01 -8.39 -10.64
C PRO A 47 -4.21 -9.18 -10.08
N ALA A 48 -4.07 -9.80 -8.90
CA ALA A 48 -5.16 -10.49 -8.24
C ALA A 48 -6.27 -9.52 -7.80
N LEU A 49 -5.90 -8.35 -7.27
CA LEU A 49 -6.85 -7.29 -6.89
C LEU A 49 -7.53 -6.66 -8.12
N ASP A 50 -6.79 -6.44 -9.21
CA ASP A 50 -7.34 -5.97 -10.48
C ASP A 50 -8.41 -6.94 -11.02
N ALA A 51 -8.12 -8.24 -10.99
CA ALA A 51 -9.08 -9.27 -11.39
C ALA A 51 -10.35 -9.27 -10.51
N VAL A 52 -10.22 -9.05 -9.20
CA VAL A 52 -11.36 -8.91 -8.28
C VAL A 52 -12.18 -7.65 -8.62
N GLY A 53 -11.51 -6.52 -8.91
CA GLY A 53 -12.15 -5.28 -9.35
C GLY A 53 -12.93 -5.47 -10.64
N ASP A 54 -12.33 -6.10 -11.62
CA ASP A 54 -12.93 -6.46 -12.91
C ASP A 54 -14.18 -7.33 -12.74
N ASP A 55 -14.11 -8.34 -11.88
CA ASP A 55 -15.25 -9.23 -11.64
C ASP A 55 -16.38 -8.55 -10.86
N PHE A 56 -16.04 -7.59 -10.00
CA PHE A 56 -17.02 -6.73 -9.35
C PHE A 56 -17.72 -5.80 -10.35
N GLU A 57 -16.98 -5.12 -11.24
CA GLU A 57 -17.55 -4.27 -12.29
C GLU A 57 -18.46 -5.05 -13.26
N LYS A 58 -18.09 -6.28 -13.57
CA LYS A 58 -18.87 -7.19 -14.42
C LYS A 58 -20.06 -7.83 -13.70
N GLY A 59 -20.30 -7.51 -12.43
CA GLY A 59 -21.38 -8.03 -11.61
C GLY A 59 -21.27 -9.52 -11.25
N LYS A 60 -20.05 -10.09 -11.36
CA LYS A 60 -19.78 -11.48 -10.96
C LYS A 60 -19.48 -11.62 -9.46
N LEU A 61 -18.99 -10.54 -8.84
CA LEU A 61 -18.78 -10.44 -7.41
C LEU A 61 -19.67 -9.36 -6.81
N PHE A 62 -20.11 -9.61 -5.57
CA PHE A 62 -20.88 -8.64 -4.80
C PHE A 62 -19.97 -7.93 -3.77
N LEU A 63 -20.41 -6.76 -3.28
CA LEU A 63 -19.65 -5.93 -2.34
C LEU A 63 -19.08 -6.71 -1.14
N PRO A 64 -19.82 -7.60 -0.45
CA PRO A 64 -19.24 -8.37 0.66
C PRO A 64 -18.07 -9.27 0.23
N GLN A 65 -18.12 -9.86 -0.95
CA GLN A 65 -17.05 -10.70 -1.48
C GLN A 65 -15.82 -9.86 -1.85
N MET A 66 -16.03 -8.69 -2.46
CA MET A 66 -14.95 -7.75 -2.76
C MET A 66 -14.24 -7.30 -1.47
N ILE A 67 -14.98 -7.00 -0.40
CA ILE A 67 -14.41 -6.65 0.91
C ILE A 67 -13.58 -7.81 1.48
N GLN A 68 -14.07 -9.04 1.39
CA GLN A 68 -13.33 -10.23 1.85
C GLN A 68 -12.05 -10.45 1.04
N SER A 69 -12.11 -10.25 -0.28
CA SER A 69 -10.93 -10.32 -1.16
C SER A 69 -9.89 -9.26 -0.79
N ALA A 70 -10.32 -8.02 -0.52
CA ALA A 70 -9.42 -6.96 -0.07
C ALA A 70 -8.77 -7.29 1.28
N GLN A 71 -9.52 -7.85 2.23
CA GLN A 71 -8.99 -8.30 3.52
C GLN A 71 -7.99 -9.47 3.36
N ALA A 72 -8.24 -10.39 2.42
CA ALA A 72 -7.31 -11.46 2.13
C ALA A 72 -5.99 -10.94 1.53
N ALA A 73 -6.07 -10.00 0.59
CA ALA A 73 -4.87 -9.34 0.05
C ALA A 73 -4.11 -8.57 1.13
N GLN A 74 -4.82 -7.89 2.04
CA GLN A 74 -4.20 -7.19 3.17
C GLN A 74 -3.32 -8.12 4.02
N ALA A 75 -3.74 -9.37 4.24
CA ALA A 75 -2.91 -10.34 4.97
C ALA A 75 -1.57 -10.62 4.27
N GLY A 76 -1.54 -10.64 2.94
CA GLY A 76 -0.31 -10.74 2.15
C GLY A 76 0.59 -9.51 2.29
N PHE A 77 0.01 -8.31 2.22
CA PHE A 77 0.76 -7.06 2.42
C PHE A 77 1.33 -6.94 3.83
N GLU A 78 0.60 -7.39 4.85
CA GLU A 78 1.10 -7.42 6.23
C GLU A 78 2.30 -8.36 6.38
N GLU A 79 2.29 -9.52 5.71
CA GLU A 79 3.43 -10.43 5.72
C GLU A 79 4.66 -9.81 5.06
N ILE A 80 4.50 -9.14 3.92
CA ILE A 80 5.58 -8.39 3.26
C ILE A 80 6.13 -7.31 4.19
N LYS A 81 5.25 -6.54 4.85
CA LYS A 81 5.66 -5.51 5.82
C LYS A 81 6.49 -6.09 6.95
N ASN A 82 6.04 -7.20 7.53
CA ASN A 82 6.76 -7.88 8.62
C ASN A 82 8.13 -8.40 8.16
N PHE A 83 8.19 -8.95 6.94
CA PHE A 83 9.44 -9.39 6.34
C PHE A 83 10.42 -8.23 6.14
N LEU A 84 9.98 -7.10 5.58
CA LEU A 84 10.80 -5.91 5.38
C LEU A 84 11.30 -5.33 6.72
N ALA A 85 10.46 -5.31 7.74
CA ALA A 85 10.84 -4.86 9.07
C ALA A 85 11.91 -5.77 9.73
N ALA A 86 11.85 -7.06 9.45
CA ALA A 86 12.83 -8.04 9.95
C ALA A 86 14.14 -8.07 9.14
N HIS A 87 14.11 -7.62 7.88
CA HIS A 87 15.24 -7.65 6.95
C HIS A 87 15.50 -6.25 6.37
N PRO A 88 15.92 -5.27 7.20
CA PRO A 88 16.27 -3.96 6.67
C PRO A 88 17.41 -4.13 5.66
N LYS A 89 17.21 -3.66 4.42
CA LYS A 89 18.30 -3.60 3.43
C LYS A 89 19.42 -2.80 4.05
N ALA A 90 20.67 -3.32 4.01
CA ALA A 90 21.84 -2.69 4.60
C ALA A 90 21.85 -1.19 4.22
N GLN A 91 21.75 -0.35 5.24
CA GLN A 91 21.53 1.08 5.09
C GLN A 91 22.70 1.72 4.36
N GLY A 92 22.44 2.15 3.13
CA GLY A 92 22.99 3.40 2.68
C GLY A 92 22.55 4.52 3.63
N GLU A 93 23.24 5.64 3.65
CA GLU A 93 23.05 6.77 4.56
C GLU A 93 21.61 6.96 5.06
N SER A 94 21.44 6.92 6.38
CA SER A 94 20.15 7.22 7.02
C SER A 94 19.86 8.72 6.86
N PHE A 95 18.83 9.05 6.09
CA PHE A 95 18.42 10.44 5.88
C PHE A 95 17.51 10.91 7.00
N THR A 96 17.64 12.18 7.37
CA THR A 96 16.72 12.85 8.30
C THR A 96 15.45 13.29 7.55
N LEU A 97 14.36 13.58 8.28
CA LEU A 97 13.14 14.16 7.71
C LEU A 97 13.42 15.45 6.92
N GLU A 98 14.33 16.29 7.39
CA GLU A 98 14.70 17.54 6.72
C GLU A 98 15.45 17.30 5.39
N GLN A 99 16.24 16.24 5.30
CA GLN A 99 17.04 15.95 4.11
C GLN A 99 16.24 15.28 2.98
N ARG A 100 15.48 14.25 3.31
CA ARG A 100 14.71 13.43 2.34
C ARG A 100 13.37 12.96 2.90
N GLY A 101 12.78 13.72 3.83
CA GLY A 101 11.49 13.38 4.41
C GLY A 101 10.35 13.45 3.39
N ILE A 102 9.38 12.56 3.58
CA ILE A 102 8.16 12.50 2.79
C ILE A 102 6.98 12.55 3.75
N VAL A 103 6.04 13.47 3.54
CA VAL A 103 4.74 13.44 4.23
C VAL A 103 3.81 12.54 3.43
N LEU A 104 3.12 11.62 4.09
CA LEU A 104 2.02 10.85 3.51
C LEU A 104 0.72 11.12 4.27
N ALA A 105 -0.36 11.35 3.54
CA ALA A 105 -1.68 11.56 4.13
C ALA A 105 -2.78 11.01 3.21
N THR A 106 -3.82 10.41 3.79
CA THR A 106 -5.09 10.21 3.12
C THR A 106 -5.94 11.45 3.38
N VAL A 107 -6.43 12.08 2.31
CA VAL A 107 -7.07 13.40 2.36
C VAL A 107 -8.35 13.41 3.18
N HIS A 108 -8.80 14.61 3.59
CA HIS A 108 -10.01 14.78 4.38
C HIS A 108 -11.24 14.16 3.70
N GLY A 109 -12.05 13.44 4.47
CA GLY A 109 -13.22 12.71 4.02
C GLY A 109 -12.94 11.32 3.45
N ASP A 110 -11.66 10.94 3.29
CA ASP A 110 -11.27 9.60 2.81
C ASP A 110 -10.66 8.76 3.95
N VAL A 111 -11.12 7.52 4.06
CA VAL A 111 -10.68 6.57 5.10
C VAL A 111 -9.87 5.39 4.51
N HIS A 112 -9.71 5.36 3.19
CA HIS A 112 -9.03 4.28 2.48
C HIS A 112 -7.53 4.53 2.46
N ASP A 113 -6.79 3.87 3.34
CA ASP A 113 -5.36 4.11 3.55
C ASP A 113 -4.46 2.90 3.23
N ILE A 114 -5.02 1.80 2.73
CA ILE A 114 -4.24 0.59 2.42
C ILE A 114 -3.12 0.92 1.40
N GLY A 115 -3.45 1.59 0.31
CA GLY A 115 -2.47 1.96 -0.72
C GLY A 115 -1.38 2.89 -0.17
N LYS A 116 -1.77 3.90 0.61
CA LYS A 116 -0.82 4.79 1.29
C LYS A 116 0.12 4.03 2.23
N ASN A 117 -0.40 3.09 3.00
CA ASN A 117 0.40 2.33 3.96
C ASN A 117 1.39 1.38 3.26
N ILE A 118 1.06 0.85 2.08
CA ILE A 118 1.98 0.08 1.25
C ILE A 118 3.13 0.97 0.77
N VAL A 119 2.80 2.13 0.20
CA VAL A 119 3.80 3.11 -0.28
C VAL A 119 4.73 3.53 0.87
N LYS A 120 4.17 3.80 2.06
CA LYS A 120 4.97 4.10 3.26
C LYS A 120 6.02 3.02 3.53
N VAL A 121 5.59 1.75 3.62
CA VAL A 121 6.50 0.65 3.96
C VAL A 121 7.60 0.49 2.92
N ILE A 122 7.27 0.64 1.64
CA ILE A 122 8.25 0.59 0.56
C ILE A 122 9.27 1.72 0.71
N LEU A 123 8.82 2.95 0.91
CA LEU A 123 9.69 4.12 1.06
C LEU A 123 10.61 3.97 2.28
N GLU A 124 10.07 3.56 3.44
CA GLU A 124 10.84 3.31 4.66
C GLU A 124 11.89 2.21 4.44
N ASN A 125 11.57 1.16 3.67
CA ASN A 125 12.51 0.09 3.34
C ASN A 125 13.67 0.57 2.45
N TYR A 126 13.44 1.59 1.61
CA TYR A 126 14.50 2.26 0.83
C TYR A 126 15.26 3.33 1.62
N GLY A 127 15.00 3.48 2.91
CA GLY A 127 15.70 4.42 3.78
C GLY A 127 15.17 5.86 3.71
N PHE A 128 14.00 6.08 3.10
CA PHE A 128 13.34 7.39 3.15
C PHE A 128 12.57 7.54 4.46
N PRO A 129 12.83 8.60 5.26
CA PRO A 129 12.04 8.87 6.43
C PRO A 129 10.64 9.35 6.03
N VAL A 130 9.60 8.67 6.52
CA VAL A 130 8.21 8.98 6.20
C VAL A 130 7.48 9.50 7.42
N LEU A 131 6.89 10.68 7.29
CA LEU A 131 5.94 11.25 8.24
C LEU A 131 4.52 10.93 7.78
N ASP A 132 3.93 9.88 8.34
CA ASP A 132 2.58 9.46 8.04
C ASP A 132 1.57 10.18 8.94
N LEU A 133 0.73 11.01 8.36
CA LEU A 133 -0.32 11.75 9.07
C LEU A 133 -1.62 10.94 9.25
N GLY A 134 -1.69 9.75 8.66
CA GLY A 134 -2.85 8.87 8.76
C GLY A 134 -3.91 9.13 7.69
N ARG A 135 -5.17 8.99 8.07
CA ARG A 135 -6.33 9.11 7.19
C ARG A 135 -7.26 10.24 7.64
N ASP A 136 -8.14 10.69 6.75
CA ASP A 136 -9.08 11.79 7.00
C ASP A 136 -8.36 13.06 7.51
N VAL A 137 -7.27 13.41 6.82
CA VAL A 137 -6.35 14.48 7.23
C VAL A 137 -6.76 15.81 6.62
N PRO A 138 -7.13 16.82 7.42
CA PRO A 138 -7.39 18.17 6.92
C PRO A 138 -6.16 18.80 6.26
N ALA A 139 -6.36 19.65 5.24
CA ALA A 139 -5.30 20.32 4.49
C ALA A 139 -4.34 21.10 5.40
N GLU A 140 -4.87 21.77 6.41
CA GLU A 140 -4.08 22.57 7.37
C GLU A 140 -3.04 21.73 8.11
N LYS A 141 -3.39 20.49 8.49
CA LYS A 141 -2.46 19.58 9.16
C LYS A 141 -1.32 19.13 8.24
N VAL A 142 -1.61 18.95 6.95
CA VAL A 142 -0.57 18.63 5.96
C VAL A 142 0.39 19.80 5.82
N VAL A 143 -0.13 21.01 5.68
CA VAL A 143 0.67 22.25 5.58
C VAL A 143 1.51 22.48 6.84
N GLU A 144 0.94 22.28 8.03
CA GLU A 144 1.63 22.40 9.30
C GLU A 144 2.81 21.40 9.39
N ALA A 145 2.57 20.14 9.05
CA ALA A 145 3.61 19.11 9.05
C ALA A 145 4.76 19.42 8.08
N VAL A 146 4.43 19.87 6.88
CA VAL A 146 5.41 20.28 5.86
C VAL A 146 6.28 21.43 6.36
N LYS A 147 5.67 22.46 6.96
CA LYS A 147 6.38 23.62 7.51
C LYS A 147 7.22 23.26 8.73
N ALA A 148 6.67 22.49 9.67
CA ALA A 148 7.35 22.12 10.91
C ALA A 148 8.61 21.28 10.68
N HIS A 149 8.61 20.42 9.66
CA HIS A 149 9.70 19.51 9.37
C HIS A 149 10.50 19.89 8.11
N HIS A 150 10.21 21.04 7.48
CA HIS A 150 10.85 21.50 6.24
C HIS A 150 10.83 20.46 5.11
N ILE A 151 9.78 19.66 5.05
CA ILE A 151 9.64 18.58 4.06
C ILE A 151 9.20 19.16 2.71
N ARG A 152 9.79 18.66 1.62
CA ARG A 152 9.55 19.14 0.26
C ARG A 152 8.71 18.20 -0.61
N LEU A 153 8.46 16.98 -0.13
CA LEU A 153 7.72 15.97 -0.88
C LEU A 153 6.52 15.51 -0.07
N VAL A 154 5.34 15.63 -0.67
CA VAL A 154 4.06 15.21 -0.08
C VAL A 154 3.39 14.20 -0.98
N GLY A 155 2.99 13.07 -0.43
CA GLY A 155 2.13 12.08 -1.10
C GLY A 155 0.73 12.12 -0.52
N LEU A 156 -0.25 12.39 -1.35
CA LEU A 156 -1.66 12.40 -0.99
C LEU A 156 -2.37 11.17 -1.57
N SER A 157 -3.24 10.56 -0.79
CA SER A 157 -4.06 9.42 -1.19
C SER A 157 -5.54 9.80 -1.13
N ALA A 158 -6.27 9.48 -2.20
CA ALA A 158 -7.72 9.54 -2.26
C ALA A 158 -8.22 8.39 -3.14
N LEU A 159 -9.20 7.63 -2.67
CA LEU A 159 -9.80 6.54 -3.44
C LEU A 159 -11.13 6.96 -4.08
N MET A 160 -11.91 7.78 -3.37
CA MET A 160 -13.24 8.18 -3.83
C MET A 160 -13.17 9.44 -4.71
N THR A 161 -13.99 9.49 -5.76
CA THR A 161 -14.11 10.69 -6.60
C THR A 161 -14.60 11.92 -5.83
N THR A 162 -15.41 11.69 -4.78
CA THR A 162 -15.92 12.75 -3.89
C THR A 162 -14.82 13.40 -3.05
N THR A 163 -13.70 12.72 -2.81
CA THR A 163 -12.58 13.23 -2.01
C THR A 163 -11.46 13.85 -2.85
N LEU A 164 -11.56 13.81 -4.18
CA LEU A 164 -10.63 14.51 -5.09
C LEU A 164 -10.60 16.02 -4.84
N LYS A 165 -11.76 16.61 -4.49
CA LYS A 165 -11.82 18.02 -4.14
C LYS A 165 -10.95 18.36 -2.91
N SER A 166 -10.96 17.51 -1.88
CA SER A 166 -10.09 17.67 -0.70
C SER A 166 -8.60 17.52 -1.07
N MET A 167 -8.28 16.71 -2.07
CA MET A 167 -6.92 16.62 -2.61
C MET A 167 -6.51 17.92 -3.30
N GLU A 168 -7.37 18.47 -4.15
CA GLU A 168 -7.13 19.76 -4.83
C GLU A 168 -6.95 20.91 -3.82
N GLU A 169 -7.81 20.96 -2.79
CA GLU A 169 -7.73 21.97 -1.71
C GLU A 169 -6.40 21.83 -0.93
N THR A 170 -5.96 20.61 -0.65
CA THR A 170 -4.69 20.36 0.02
C THR A 170 -3.49 20.79 -0.84
N ILE A 171 -3.52 20.49 -2.14
CA ILE A 171 -2.49 20.92 -3.09
C ILE A 171 -2.42 22.44 -3.16
N ALA A 172 -3.60 23.10 -3.28
CA ALA A 172 -3.67 24.56 -3.32
C ALA A 172 -3.14 25.22 -2.02
N ALA A 173 -3.35 24.59 -0.87
CA ALA A 173 -2.86 25.11 0.41
C ALA A 173 -1.33 24.94 0.61
N LEU A 174 -0.70 24.06 -0.17
CA LEU A 174 0.76 23.81 -0.14
C LEU A 174 1.55 24.78 -1.03
N HIS A 175 0.88 25.45 -1.96
CA HIS A 175 1.45 26.47 -2.87
C HIS A 175 1.31 27.86 -2.30
#